data_6cec7dcb3aa3de3335b82039bd91804e
#
_entry.id   6cec7dcb3aa3de3335b82039bd91804e
#
_cell.length_a   1.000
_cell.length_b   1.000
_cell.length_c   1.000
_cell.angle_alpha   90.00
_cell.angle_beta   90.00
_cell.angle_gamma   90.00
#
_symmetry.space_group_name_H-M   'P 1'
#
loop_
_entity.id
_entity.type
_entity.pdbx_description
1 polymer ?
#
loop_
_entity_poly.entity_id
_entity_poly.type
_entity_poly.pdbx_seq_one_letter_code
_entity_poly.pdbx_strand_id
1 'polypeptide(L)'
;MDIKKVVIIGSGTMGSGIAAQVANAGIPVSLLDLPSNEGSRNQIVENAKEKILKSRPPLLIEKNRIDLISAGNTEDDFNLVGEADWVVEAVVERINIKKGIYKKIENIRKQDSIISSNTSTIPLKVLSTDMSDGMKKDFCITHFFNPVRYMGLLEIVTKPINDKE
;
A
#
# COMPACT_ATOMS: atom_id res chain seq x y z
N MET A 1 15.85 -5.64 7.57
CA MET A 1 15.40 -4.22 7.40
C MET A 1 14.37 -3.90 8.49
N ASP A 2 14.43 -2.70 9.09
CA ASP A 2 13.45 -2.26 10.09
C ASP A 2 12.45 -1.31 9.40
N ILE A 3 11.18 -1.73 9.30
CA ILE A 3 10.12 -0.95 8.64
C ILE A 3 9.53 0.02 9.66
N LYS A 4 9.76 1.32 9.44
CA LYS A 4 9.31 2.40 10.32
C LYS A 4 8.20 3.26 9.71
N LYS A 5 8.08 3.27 8.39
CA LYS A 5 7.09 4.08 7.66
C LYS A 5 6.58 3.31 6.45
N VAL A 6 5.26 3.24 6.31
CA VAL A 6 4.58 2.55 5.20
C VAL A 6 3.73 3.55 4.43
N VAL A 7 3.76 3.48 3.11
CA VAL A 7 2.82 4.17 2.22
C VAL A 7 1.95 3.13 1.53
N ILE A 8 0.64 3.33 1.56
CA ILE A 8 -0.31 2.47 0.86
C ILE A 8 -1.04 3.31 -0.18
N ILE A 9 -1.03 2.85 -1.43
CA ILE A 9 -1.68 3.50 -2.56
C ILE A 9 -2.93 2.72 -2.93
N GLY A 10 -4.09 3.35 -2.77
CA GLY A 10 -5.42 2.77 -2.89
C GLY A 10 -6.06 2.53 -1.52
N SER A 11 -7.19 3.19 -1.25
CA SER A 11 -7.93 3.12 0.02
C SER A 11 -9.20 2.28 -0.06
N GLY A 12 -9.27 1.39 -1.06
CA GLY A 12 -10.33 0.39 -1.16
C GLY A 12 -10.31 -0.61 -0.01
N THR A 13 -11.13 -1.67 -0.10
CA THR A 13 -11.27 -2.69 0.97
C THR A 13 -9.92 -3.26 1.40
N MET A 14 -9.06 -3.62 0.43
CA MET A 14 -7.76 -4.22 0.75
C MET A 14 -6.78 -3.19 1.30
N GLY A 15 -6.62 -2.03 0.65
CA GLY A 15 -5.70 -0.99 1.13
C GLY A 15 -6.07 -0.47 2.52
N SER A 16 -7.36 -0.28 2.80
CA SER A 16 -7.85 0.09 4.14
C SER A 16 -7.56 -1.01 5.18
N GLY A 17 -7.77 -2.28 4.81
CA GLY A 17 -7.48 -3.41 5.69
C GLY A 17 -5.99 -3.55 5.99
N ILE A 18 -5.13 -3.38 4.98
CA ILE A 18 -3.67 -3.42 5.13
C ILE A 18 -3.20 -2.23 6.00
N ALA A 19 -3.74 -1.02 5.75
CA ALA A 19 -3.43 0.15 6.56
C ALA A 19 -3.77 -0.05 8.05
N ALA A 20 -4.94 -0.61 8.32
CA ALA A 20 -5.34 -0.96 9.69
C ALA A 20 -4.40 -2.00 10.31
N GLN A 21 -3.97 -3.01 9.55
CA GLN A 21 -3.07 -4.05 10.06
C GLN A 21 -1.67 -3.52 10.36
N VAL A 22 -1.13 -2.66 9.51
CA VAL A 22 0.16 -1.98 9.74
C VAL A 22 0.06 -1.05 10.97
N ALA A 23 -1.02 -0.28 11.09
CA ALA A 23 -1.27 0.56 12.26
C ALA A 23 -1.44 -0.28 13.56
N ASN A 24 -2.05 -1.46 13.49
CA ASN A 24 -2.14 -2.40 14.60
C ASN A 24 -0.74 -2.86 15.08
N ALA A 25 0.22 -2.97 14.18
CA ALA A 25 1.62 -3.24 14.52
C ALA A 25 2.36 -2.03 15.12
N GLY A 26 1.71 -0.87 15.23
CA GLY A 26 2.30 0.35 15.79
C GLY A 26 3.11 1.16 14.78
N ILE A 27 3.00 0.88 13.48
CA ILE A 27 3.78 1.52 12.42
C ILE A 27 2.93 2.64 11.78
N PRO A 28 3.48 3.87 11.63
CA PRO A 28 2.83 4.95 10.90
C PRO A 28 2.59 4.60 9.43
N VAL A 29 1.38 4.94 8.95
CA VAL A 29 0.92 4.66 7.58
C VAL A 29 0.43 5.95 6.93
N SER A 30 0.89 6.23 5.73
CA SER A 30 0.27 7.21 4.85
C SER A 30 -0.61 6.45 3.84
N LEU A 31 -1.93 6.62 3.96
CA LEU A 31 -2.90 6.02 3.05
C LEU A 31 -3.26 7.05 1.98
N LEU A 32 -2.99 6.72 0.72
CA LEU A 32 -3.20 7.61 -0.43
C LEU A 32 -4.24 7.02 -1.38
N ASP A 33 -5.08 7.90 -1.94
CA ASP A 33 -5.99 7.56 -3.03
C ASP A 33 -6.06 8.71 -4.04
N LEU A 34 -6.90 8.63 -5.03
CA LEU A 34 -7.14 9.73 -5.95
C LEU A 34 -7.66 10.95 -5.17
N PRO A 35 -7.30 12.18 -5.61
CA PRO A 35 -7.89 13.37 -5.02
C PRO A 35 -9.40 13.40 -5.27
N SER A 36 -10.16 13.85 -4.29
CA SER A 36 -11.60 14.06 -4.43
C SER A 36 -11.89 15.39 -5.15
N ASN A 37 -12.94 15.39 -5.95
CA ASN A 37 -13.51 16.62 -6.55
C ASN A 37 -14.57 17.26 -5.65
N GLU A 38 -14.93 16.60 -4.56
CA GLU A 38 -15.96 17.08 -3.61
C GLU A 38 -15.39 17.10 -2.20
N GLY A 39 -15.60 18.21 -1.48
CA GLY A 39 -15.12 18.38 -0.12
C GLY A 39 -13.59 18.57 -0.02
N SER A 40 -12.96 17.92 0.95
CA SER A 40 -11.51 17.87 1.10
C SER A 40 -10.88 17.07 -0.06
N ARG A 41 -9.72 17.48 -0.54
CA ARG A 41 -8.99 16.71 -1.55
C ARG A 41 -8.65 15.27 -1.08
N ASN A 42 -8.58 15.06 0.23
CA ASN A 42 -8.33 13.76 0.85
C ASN A 42 -9.62 13.02 1.25
N GLN A 43 -10.80 13.51 0.85
CA GLN A 43 -12.10 13.01 1.29
C GLN A 43 -12.27 11.49 1.07
N ILE A 44 -11.72 10.94 0.00
CA ILE A 44 -11.80 9.50 -0.29
C ILE A 44 -11.14 8.70 0.85
N VAL A 45 -9.95 9.12 1.27
CA VAL A 45 -9.22 8.45 2.36
C VAL A 45 -9.82 8.75 3.73
N GLU A 46 -10.33 9.96 3.95
CA GLU A 46 -11.05 10.32 5.17
C GLU A 46 -12.28 9.42 5.36
N ASN A 47 -13.07 9.22 4.31
CA ASN A 47 -14.19 8.29 4.30
C ASN A 47 -13.75 6.83 4.55
N ALA A 48 -12.59 6.43 4.01
CA ALA A 48 -12.03 5.11 4.26
C ALA A 48 -11.63 4.93 5.75
N LYS A 49 -11.02 5.94 6.37
CA LYS A 49 -10.70 5.93 7.81
C LYS A 49 -11.96 5.81 8.68
N GLU A 50 -13.03 6.51 8.31
CA GLU A 50 -14.32 6.34 9.01
C GLU A 50 -14.87 4.91 8.89
N LYS A 51 -14.77 4.30 7.71
CA LYS A 51 -15.17 2.91 7.50
C LYS A 51 -14.33 1.95 8.32
N ILE A 52 -13.01 2.17 8.44
CA ILE A 52 -12.13 1.38 9.30
C ILE A 52 -12.62 1.43 10.76
N LEU A 53 -12.96 2.63 11.28
CA LEU A 53 -13.46 2.81 12.65
C LEU A 53 -14.81 2.14 12.92
N LYS A 54 -15.67 2.10 11.89
CA LYS A 54 -17.05 1.56 11.96
C LYS A 54 -17.12 0.08 11.54
N SER A 55 -16.00 -0.52 11.11
CA SER A 55 -15.99 -1.88 10.55
C SER A 55 -16.50 -2.95 11.52
N ARG A 56 -17.17 -3.93 10.98
CA ARG A 56 -17.62 -5.12 11.71
C ARG A 56 -17.34 -6.37 10.86
N PRO A 57 -16.47 -7.27 11.32
CA PRO A 57 -15.69 -7.22 12.57
C PRO A 57 -14.68 -6.06 12.59
N PRO A 58 -14.20 -5.63 13.77
CA PRO A 58 -13.29 -4.49 13.91
C PRO A 58 -11.94 -4.72 13.22
N LEU A 59 -11.50 -3.81 12.37
CA LEU A 59 -10.18 -3.90 11.71
C LEU A 59 -9.05 -3.44 12.64
N LEU A 60 -9.32 -2.53 13.56
CA LEU A 60 -8.34 -2.05 14.54
C LEU A 60 -8.42 -2.86 15.84
N ILE A 61 -7.27 -3.13 16.45
CA ILE A 61 -7.17 -3.72 17.80
C ILE A 61 -7.73 -2.74 18.82
N GLU A 62 -7.32 -1.47 18.72
CA GLU A 62 -7.77 -0.34 19.52
C GLU A 62 -8.10 0.83 18.60
N LYS A 63 -9.15 1.59 18.91
CA LYS A 63 -9.63 2.68 18.05
C LYS A 63 -8.60 3.79 17.85
N ASN A 64 -7.75 4.05 18.85
CA ASN A 64 -6.68 5.04 18.77
C ASN A 64 -5.59 4.69 17.74
N ARG A 65 -5.51 3.43 17.29
CA ARG A 65 -4.60 3.06 16.19
C ARG A 65 -4.92 3.78 14.87
N ILE A 66 -6.11 4.35 14.73
CA ILE A 66 -6.48 5.19 13.58
C ILE A 66 -5.59 6.44 13.46
N ASP A 67 -5.04 6.93 14.55
CA ASP A 67 -4.17 8.11 14.58
C ASP A 67 -2.82 7.87 13.89
N LEU A 68 -2.42 6.59 13.74
CA LEU A 68 -1.25 6.19 12.98
C LEU A 68 -1.49 6.20 11.45
N ILE A 69 -2.75 6.34 11.01
CA ILE A 69 -3.10 6.38 9.59
C ILE A 69 -3.34 7.84 9.17
N SER A 70 -2.40 8.43 8.44
CA SER A 70 -2.59 9.74 7.82
C SER A 70 -3.31 9.61 6.48
N ALA A 71 -4.22 10.57 6.21
CA ALA A 71 -4.91 10.66 4.93
C ALA A 71 -4.14 11.56 3.97
N GLY A 72 -4.03 11.14 2.72
CA GLY A 72 -3.42 11.91 1.65
C GLY A 72 -3.99 11.54 0.28
N ASN A 73 -3.48 12.19 -0.77
CA ASN A 73 -3.87 11.86 -2.13
C ASN A 73 -2.67 11.72 -3.06
N THR A 74 -2.91 11.07 -4.22
CA THR A 74 -1.85 10.71 -5.16
C THR A 74 -1.36 11.87 -6.04
N GLU A 75 -1.86 13.08 -5.86
CA GLU A 75 -1.38 14.29 -6.55
C GLU A 75 -0.53 15.14 -5.61
N ASP A 76 -1.05 15.47 -4.43
CA ASP A 76 -0.42 16.41 -3.51
C ASP A 76 0.61 15.72 -2.59
N ASP A 77 0.39 14.45 -2.22
CA ASP A 77 1.13 13.75 -1.17
C ASP A 77 1.98 12.58 -1.70
N PHE A 78 2.10 12.42 -3.02
CA PHE A 78 2.83 11.28 -3.59
C PHE A 78 4.33 11.28 -3.26
N ASN A 79 4.90 12.44 -2.92
CA ASN A 79 6.28 12.59 -2.43
C ASN A 79 6.57 11.79 -1.15
N LEU A 80 5.55 11.44 -0.35
CA LEU A 80 5.68 10.59 0.85
C LEU A 80 6.24 9.20 0.52
N VAL A 81 6.10 8.73 -0.73
CA VAL A 81 6.72 7.48 -1.21
C VAL A 81 8.24 7.53 -1.08
N GLY A 82 8.87 8.71 -1.25
CA GLY A 82 10.31 8.89 -1.10
C GLY A 82 10.84 8.71 0.32
N GLU A 83 9.96 8.67 1.33
CA GLU A 83 10.33 8.49 2.73
C GLU A 83 9.98 7.09 3.27
N ALA A 84 9.20 6.30 2.50
CA ALA A 84 8.70 5.01 2.95
C ALA A 84 9.76 3.91 2.91
N ASP A 85 9.75 3.05 3.91
CA ASP A 85 10.54 1.81 3.92
C ASP A 85 9.79 0.71 3.15
N TRP A 86 8.47 0.78 3.14
CA TRP A 86 7.62 -0.15 2.38
C TRP A 86 6.46 0.60 1.71
N VAL A 87 6.29 0.37 0.41
CA VAL A 87 5.18 0.90 -0.39
C VAL A 87 4.31 -0.25 -0.85
N VAL A 88 3.02 -0.21 -0.52
CA VAL A 88 2.03 -1.21 -0.92
C VAL A 88 1.10 -0.60 -1.97
N GLU A 89 1.04 -1.21 -3.14
CA GLU A 89 0.04 -0.87 -4.15
C GLU A 89 -1.19 -1.77 -3.99
N ALA A 90 -2.35 -1.16 -3.78
CA ALA A 90 -3.64 -1.82 -3.60
C ALA A 90 -4.76 -1.14 -4.40
N VAL A 91 -4.44 -0.65 -5.60
CA VAL A 91 -5.40 0.00 -6.50
C VAL A 91 -6.18 -1.03 -7.33
N VAL A 92 -7.09 -0.54 -8.19
CA VAL A 92 -7.90 -1.39 -9.08
C VAL A 92 -7.04 -2.32 -9.94
N GLU A 93 -7.55 -3.52 -10.21
CA GLU A 93 -6.84 -4.61 -10.89
C GLU A 93 -6.76 -4.37 -12.41
N ARG A 94 -6.09 -3.26 -12.79
CA ARG A 94 -5.86 -2.85 -14.17
C ARG A 94 -4.38 -2.60 -14.40
N ILE A 95 -3.77 -3.42 -15.25
CA ILE A 95 -2.31 -3.43 -15.50
C ILE A 95 -1.77 -2.04 -15.88
N ASN A 96 -2.45 -1.29 -16.75
CA ASN A 96 -1.99 0.02 -17.19
C ASN A 96 -1.98 1.05 -16.06
N ILE A 97 -2.96 0.99 -15.14
CA ILE A 97 -3.01 1.86 -13.96
C ILE A 97 -1.86 1.53 -13.03
N LYS A 98 -1.67 0.24 -12.73
CA LYS A 98 -0.58 -0.23 -11.87
C LYS A 98 0.80 0.16 -12.43
N LYS A 99 1.06 -0.07 -13.71
CA LYS A 99 2.32 0.32 -14.36
C LYS A 99 2.56 1.82 -14.30
N GLY A 100 1.53 2.65 -14.47
CA GLY A 100 1.62 4.09 -14.30
C GLY A 100 2.04 4.50 -12.90
N ILE A 101 1.51 3.84 -11.88
CA ILE A 101 1.87 4.05 -10.47
C ILE A 101 3.31 3.59 -10.20
N TYR A 102 3.71 2.41 -10.69
CA TYR A 102 5.07 1.89 -10.49
C TYR A 102 6.13 2.81 -11.10
N LYS A 103 5.87 3.39 -12.28
CA LYS A 103 6.76 4.38 -12.88
C LYS A 103 6.92 5.63 -12.01
N LYS A 104 5.84 6.10 -11.39
CA LYS A 104 5.90 7.23 -10.44
C LYS A 104 6.69 6.85 -9.18
N ILE A 105 6.43 5.67 -8.61
CA ILE A 105 7.14 5.15 -7.44
C ILE A 105 8.64 5.06 -7.73
N GLU A 106 9.03 4.47 -8.85
CA GLU A 106 10.42 4.26 -9.24
C GLU A 106 11.22 5.56 -9.29
N ASN A 107 10.59 6.66 -9.74
CA ASN A 107 11.23 7.97 -9.86
C ASN A 107 11.56 8.63 -8.52
N ILE A 108 10.84 8.29 -7.44
CA ILE A 108 10.94 9.02 -6.16
C ILE A 108 11.17 8.12 -4.95
N ARG A 109 11.06 6.80 -5.10
CA ARG A 109 11.21 5.88 -3.98
C ARG A 109 12.57 6.02 -3.30
N LYS A 110 12.61 5.77 -2.01
CA LYS A 110 13.86 5.61 -1.26
C LYS A 110 14.61 4.39 -1.80
N GLN A 111 15.93 4.49 -1.91
CA GLN A 111 16.77 3.35 -2.22
C GLN A 111 16.55 2.25 -1.15
N ASP A 112 16.54 0.99 -1.59
CA ASP A 112 16.32 -0.20 -0.74
C ASP A 112 14.94 -0.25 -0.06
N SER A 113 13.97 0.59 -0.46
CA SER A 113 12.58 0.45 -0.01
C SER A 113 11.92 -0.76 -0.66
N ILE A 114 11.13 -1.51 0.10
CA ILE A 114 10.32 -2.61 -0.43
C ILE A 114 9.12 -2.02 -1.17
N ILE A 115 8.87 -2.52 -2.38
CA ILE A 115 7.68 -2.18 -3.15
C ILE A 115 6.87 -3.45 -3.36
N SER A 116 5.59 -3.43 -3.02
CA SER A 116 4.74 -4.60 -3.22
C SER A 116 3.39 -4.27 -3.84
N SER A 117 2.84 -5.23 -4.57
CA SER A 117 1.47 -5.19 -5.08
C SER A 117 0.60 -6.18 -4.33
N ASN A 118 -0.63 -5.78 -4.01
CA ASN A 118 -1.63 -6.68 -3.44
C ASN A 118 -2.49 -7.37 -4.53
N THR A 119 -1.97 -7.52 -5.74
CA THR A 119 -2.67 -8.21 -6.82
C THR A 119 -2.94 -9.67 -6.47
N SER A 120 -4.08 -10.19 -6.91
CA SER A 120 -4.44 -11.61 -6.79
C SER A 120 -4.28 -12.38 -8.10
N THR A 121 -4.27 -11.69 -9.25
CA THR A 121 -4.41 -12.34 -10.56
C THR A 121 -3.32 -11.96 -11.56
N ILE A 122 -2.70 -10.78 -11.44
CA ILE A 122 -1.70 -10.32 -12.39
C ILE A 122 -0.34 -10.89 -12.03
N PRO A 123 0.31 -11.70 -12.90
CA PRO A 123 1.59 -12.30 -12.58
C PRO A 123 2.69 -11.26 -12.32
N LEU A 124 3.55 -11.52 -11.35
CA LEU A 124 4.68 -10.67 -10.99
C LEU A 124 5.56 -10.31 -12.21
N LYS A 125 5.77 -11.26 -13.13
CA LYS A 125 6.52 -11.03 -14.39
C LYS A 125 5.87 -9.95 -15.25
N VAL A 126 4.53 -9.91 -15.32
CA VAL A 126 3.77 -8.94 -16.12
C VAL A 126 3.80 -7.56 -15.48
N LEU A 127 3.63 -7.48 -14.15
CA LEU A 127 3.70 -6.22 -13.40
C LEU A 127 5.07 -5.55 -13.55
N SER A 128 6.14 -6.34 -13.51
CA SER A 128 7.52 -5.82 -13.47
C SER A 128 8.19 -5.68 -14.83
N THR A 129 7.46 -5.84 -15.95
CA THR A 129 8.04 -5.83 -17.31
C THR A 129 8.82 -4.56 -17.62
N ASP A 130 8.28 -3.40 -17.23
CA ASP A 130 8.83 -2.08 -17.58
C ASP A 130 9.66 -1.45 -16.45
N MET A 131 9.90 -2.17 -15.36
CA MET A 131 10.71 -1.71 -14.22
C MET A 131 12.21 -1.84 -14.53
N SER A 132 13.02 -0.95 -13.96
CA SER A 132 14.47 -1.12 -13.94
C SER A 132 14.87 -2.36 -13.12
N ASP A 133 16.10 -2.82 -13.28
CA ASP A 133 16.59 -3.97 -12.51
C ASP A 133 16.69 -3.65 -11.01
N GLY A 134 17.00 -2.40 -10.64
CA GLY A 134 16.98 -1.94 -9.26
C GLY A 134 15.59 -2.04 -8.65
N MET A 135 14.54 -1.59 -9.34
CA MET A 135 13.18 -1.73 -8.83
C MET A 135 12.70 -3.18 -8.82
N LYS A 136 13.06 -4.00 -9.84
CA LYS A 136 12.70 -5.42 -9.87
C LYS A 136 13.25 -6.20 -8.67
N LYS A 137 14.44 -5.80 -8.19
CA LYS A 137 15.11 -6.40 -7.04
C LYS A 137 14.30 -6.20 -5.75
N ASP A 138 13.68 -5.04 -5.61
CA ASP A 138 12.94 -4.61 -4.42
C ASP A 138 11.42 -4.80 -4.56
N PHE A 139 10.94 -5.38 -5.68
CA PHE A 139 9.52 -5.53 -5.99
C PHE A 139 9.03 -6.97 -5.81
N CYS A 140 7.96 -7.15 -5.04
CA CYS A 140 7.30 -8.44 -4.82
C CYS A 140 5.76 -8.31 -4.87
N ILE A 141 5.07 -9.43 -4.72
CA ILE A 141 3.64 -9.44 -4.41
C ILE A 141 3.48 -9.79 -2.93
N THR A 142 2.65 -9.03 -2.23
CA THR A 142 2.17 -9.33 -0.88
C THR A 142 0.65 -9.45 -0.94
N HIS A 143 0.15 -10.66 -1.20
CA HIS A 143 -1.28 -10.93 -1.36
C HIS A 143 -1.92 -11.20 0.00
N PHE A 144 -2.57 -10.19 0.53
CA PHE A 144 -3.39 -10.27 1.74
C PHE A 144 -4.80 -10.78 1.40
N PHE A 145 -5.43 -11.44 2.36
CA PHE A 145 -6.80 -11.93 2.25
C PHE A 145 -7.75 -11.10 3.11
N ASN A 146 -8.98 -10.93 2.61
CA ASN A 146 -10.01 -10.17 3.34
C ASN A 146 -10.81 -11.09 4.28
N PRO A 147 -11.06 -10.70 5.53
CA PRO A 147 -10.61 -9.48 6.24
C PRO A 147 -9.14 -9.60 6.70
N VAL A 148 -8.30 -8.61 6.33
CA VAL A 148 -6.84 -8.64 6.51
C VAL A 148 -6.43 -9.01 7.94
N ARG A 149 -7.08 -8.44 8.94
CA ARG A 149 -6.78 -8.70 10.36
C ARG A 149 -7.04 -10.15 10.80
N TYR A 150 -8.00 -10.83 10.18
CA TYR A 150 -8.50 -12.13 10.64
C TYR A 150 -7.98 -13.31 9.84
N MET A 151 -7.44 -13.04 8.66
CA MET A 151 -6.84 -14.05 7.82
C MET A 151 -5.38 -14.27 8.22
N GLY A 152 -5.07 -15.46 8.71
CA GLY A 152 -3.73 -15.83 9.17
C GLY A 152 -2.74 -16.15 8.04
N LEU A 153 -3.11 -15.92 6.78
CA LEU A 153 -2.29 -16.21 5.60
C LEU A 153 -1.91 -14.90 4.89
N LEU A 154 -0.63 -14.77 4.57
CA LEU A 154 -0.08 -13.80 3.63
C LEU A 154 0.75 -14.54 2.59
N GLU A 155 0.38 -14.44 1.32
CA GLU A 155 1.20 -14.99 0.23
C GLU A 155 2.23 -13.96 -0.20
N ILE A 156 3.50 -14.38 -0.26
CA ILE A 156 4.60 -13.54 -0.76
C ILE A 156 5.13 -14.20 -2.05
N VAL A 157 5.03 -13.48 -3.18
CA VAL A 157 5.55 -13.94 -4.46
C VAL A 157 6.77 -13.11 -4.84
N THR A 158 7.92 -13.78 -4.96
CA THR A 158 9.21 -13.17 -5.30
C THR A 158 9.80 -13.79 -6.56
N LYS A 159 10.89 -13.21 -7.04
CA LYS A 159 11.73 -13.72 -8.13
C LYS A 159 13.14 -13.99 -7.61
N PRO A 160 13.95 -14.78 -8.37
CA PRO A 160 15.36 -15.02 -8.00
C PRO A 160 16.22 -13.76 -7.91
N ILE A 161 15.79 -12.65 -8.54
CA ILE A 161 16.48 -11.34 -8.48
C ILE A 161 16.20 -10.59 -7.18
N ASN A 162 15.12 -10.92 -6.45
CA ASN A 162 14.82 -10.26 -5.20
C ASN A 162 15.89 -10.57 -4.14
N ASP A 163 16.21 -9.60 -3.30
CA ASP A 163 17.07 -9.84 -2.17
C ASP A 163 16.44 -10.84 -1.20
N LYS A 164 17.27 -11.68 -0.59
CA LYS A 164 16.82 -12.78 0.29
C LYS A 164 16.74 -12.37 1.77
N GLU A 165 16.95 -11.08 2.07
CA GLU A 165 16.88 -10.55 3.43
C GLU A 165 15.50 -10.08 3.83
#